data_b2518e8a1715db750c7ed35cc370dc92
#
_entry.id   b2518e8a1715db750c7ed35cc370dc92
#
_cell.length_a   1.000
_cell.length_b   1.000
_cell.length_c   1.000
_cell.angle_alpha   90.00
_cell.angle_beta   90.00
_cell.angle_gamma   90.00
#
_symmetry.space_group_name_H-M   'P 1'
#
loop_
_entity.id
_entity.type
_entity.pdbx_description
1 polymer ?
#
loop_
_entity_poly.entity_id
_entity_poly.type
_entity_poly.pdbx_seq_one_letter_code
_entity_poly.pdbx_strand_id
1 'polypeptide(L)'
;KLVVAILALVMAATTAGAFACTGMYVGRDVSKEGTSIIARSEDQGRGAYNKMFKVRPRTKKAGRFYRDSANGFKYPLPTVTYKYSYVLDSSDAGDGEYPATCTNEYGVAVVGTVSTEVTEAYEKADPTIKGTLREATLAGIIAGQVKTAREAAKLCCKLHDKYGSEEWNTLFFMDKKEAWVFENYGGHTYCAMKLPPDKVAVFGNQCMIEWVDPADKS
;
A
#
# COMPACT_ATOMS: atom_id res chain seq x y z
N LYS A 1 -11.27 -9.97 -45.45
CA LYS A 1 -11.30 -8.51 -45.06
C LYS A 1 -12.11 -8.29 -43.80
N LEU A 2 -13.30 -8.89 -43.67
CA LEU A 2 -14.14 -8.74 -42.44
C LEU A 2 -13.48 -9.33 -41.19
N VAL A 3 -12.87 -10.51 -41.29
CA VAL A 3 -12.14 -11.17 -40.17
C VAL A 3 -10.95 -10.35 -39.72
N VAL A 4 -10.19 -9.73 -40.63
CA VAL A 4 -9.07 -8.85 -40.32
C VAL A 4 -9.56 -7.56 -39.64
N ALA A 5 -10.69 -7.00 -40.07
CA ALA A 5 -11.30 -5.83 -39.42
C ALA A 5 -11.82 -6.14 -38.00
N ILE A 6 -12.42 -7.33 -37.80
CA ILE A 6 -12.87 -7.80 -36.49
C ILE A 6 -11.67 -8.03 -35.55
N LEU A 7 -10.60 -8.69 -36.05
CA LEU A 7 -9.38 -8.87 -35.25
C LEU A 7 -8.70 -7.54 -34.91
N ALA A 8 -8.66 -6.59 -35.83
CA ALA A 8 -8.13 -5.24 -35.55
C ALA A 8 -9.00 -4.48 -34.55
N LEU A 9 -10.32 -4.64 -34.60
CA LEU A 9 -11.24 -4.03 -33.66
C LEU A 9 -11.12 -4.64 -32.24
N VAL A 10 -10.95 -5.96 -32.16
CA VAL A 10 -10.71 -6.68 -30.90
C VAL A 10 -9.35 -6.28 -30.31
N MET A 11 -8.30 -6.19 -31.12
CA MET A 11 -6.99 -5.70 -30.68
C MET A 11 -7.01 -4.22 -30.26
N ALA A 12 -7.80 -3.38 -30.91
CA ALA A 12 -7.96 -1.97 -30.55
C ALA A 12 -8.81 -1.81 -29.27
N ALA A 13 -9.77 -2.71 -29.02
CA ALA A 13 -10.58 -2.70 -27.81
C ALA A 13 -9.82 -3.20 -26.56
N THR A 14 -8.72 -3.94 -26.74
CA THR A 14 -7.88 -4.44 -25.64
C THR A 14 -6.79 -3.46 -25.22
N THR A 15 -6.69 -2.30 -25.85
CA THR A 15 -5.82 -1.19 -25.42
C THR A 15 -6.51 -0.23 -24.42
N ALA A 16 -7.51 -0.69 -23.69
CA ALA A 16 -7.83 -0.05 -22.42
C ALA A 16 -6.57 -0.14 -21.58
N GLY A 17 -5.88 0.99 -21.36
CA GLY A 17 -4.62 1.02 -20.65
C GLY A 17 -4.76 0.25 -19.34
N ALA A 18 -4.12 -0.90 -19.26
CA ALA A 18 -4.02 -1.63 -18.01
C ALA A 18 -3.16 -0.77 -17.09
N PHE A 19 -3.81 -0.07 -16.18
CA PHE A 19 -3.13 0.51 -15.02
C PHE A 19 -2.73 -0.66 -14.14
N ALA A 20 -1.50 -1.06 -14.19
CA ALA A 20 -1.02 -2.22 -13.47
C ALA A 20 0.24 -1.86 -12.71
N CYS A 21 0.12 -1.61 -11.41
CA CYS A 21 1.28 -1.57 -10.54
C CYS A 21 1.84 -2.99 -10.36
N THR A 22 3.12 -3.12 -10.09
CA THR A 22 3.76 -4.40 -9.77
C THR A 22 4.44 -4.28 -8.41
N GLY A 23 4.10 -5.18 -7.49
CA GLY A 23 4.79 -5.35 -6.23
C GLY A 23 5.79 -6.50 -6.30
N MET A 24 6.87 -6.40 -5.53
CA MET A 24 7.88 -7.45 -5.41
C MET A 24 8.37 -7.57 -3.97
N TYR A 25 8.52 -8.80 -3.53
CA TYR A 25 9.21 -9.16 -2.30
C TYR A 25 10.30 -10.18 -2.59
N VAL A 26 11.48 -9.99 -2.03
CA VAL A 26 12.56 -10.98 -2.01
C VAL A 26 12.98 -11.19 -0.57
N GLY A 27 12.87 -12.43 -0.10
CA GLY A 27 13.27 -12.80 1.24
C GLY A 27 14.79 -12.79 1.42
N ARG A 28 15.26 -12.53 2.64
CA ARG A 28 16.69 -12.41 2.93
C ARG A 28 17.48 -13.67 2.67
N ASP A 29 16.86 -14.86 2.82
CA ASP A 29 17.55 -16.15 2.67
C ASP A 29 17.75 -16.54 1.19
N VAL A 30 17.09 -15.83 0.28
CA VAL A 30 17.25 -15.99 -1.19
C VAL A 30 17.91 -14.79 -1.86
N SER A 31 18.11 -13.70 -1.13
CA SER A 31 18.84 -12.55 -1.65
C SER A 31 20.36 -12.75 -1.51
N LYS A 32 21.11 -12.25 -2.49
CA LYS A 32 22.58 -12.38 -2.52
C LYS A 32 23.25 -11.72 -1.31
N GLU A 33 22.70 -10.61 -0.85
CA GLU A 33 23.26 -9.81 0.25
C GLU A 33 22.72 -10.22 1.64
N GLY A 34 21.86 -11.24 1.72
CA GLY A 34 21.23 -11.67 2.99
C GLY A 34 20.27 -10.64 3.57
N THR A 35 19.72 -9.75 2.74
CA THR A 35 18.75 -8.72 3.14
C THR A 35 17.43 -8.90 2.39
N SER A 36 16.30 -8.68 3.06
CA SER A 36 15.02 -8.64 2.36
C SER A 36 14.91 -7.39 1.50
N ILE A 37 14.18 -7.51 0.40
CA ILE A 37 13.90 -6.41 -0.53
C ILE A 37 12.40 -6.33 -0.74
N ILE A 38 11.84 -5.14 -0.68
CA ILE A 38 10.51 -4.82 -1.20
C ILE A 38 10.63 -3.71 -2.23
N ALA A 39 9.92 -3.86 -3.33
CA ALA A 39 9.91 -2.88 -4.41
C ALA A 39 8.52 -2.78 -5.03
N ARG A 40 8.27 -1.67 -5.72
CA ARG A 40 7.07 -1.49 -6.54
C ARG A 40 7.41 -0.73 -7.81
N SER A 41 6.68 -1.02 -8.89
CA SER A 41 6.46 -0.07 -9.96
C SER A 41 5.11 0.63 -9.75
N GLU A 42 4.95 1.75 -10.39
CA GLU A 42 3.71 2.50 -10.43
C GLU A 42 3.44 2.84 -11.90
N ASP A 43 2.46 2.16 -12.46
CA ASP A 43 2.16 2.22 -13.88
C ASP A 43 0.93 3.12 -14.06
N GLN A 44 1.17 4.37 -14.46
CA GLN A 44 0.12 5.36 -14.69
C GLN A 44 -0.21 5.47 -16.17
N GLY A 45 -1.49 5.36 -16.52
CA GLY A 45 -1.94 5.34 -17.91
C GLY A 45 -1.89 6.68 -18.64
N ARG A 46 -1.59 7.78 -17.98
CA ARG A 46 -1.50 9.10 -18.57
C ARG A 46 -0.22 9.81 -18.14
N GLY A 47 0.78 9.71 -19.01
CA GLY A 47 2.02 10.44 -18.82
C GLY A 47 2.82 9.96 -17.60
N ALA A 48 4.08 10.30 -17.57
CA ALA A 48 4.92 10.10 -16.40
C ALA A 48 4.83 11.35 -15.52
N TYR A 49 4.27 11.23 -14.33
CA TYR A 49 4.39 12.27 -13.34
C TYR A 49 5.80 12.24 -12.74
N ASN A 50 6.35 13.41 -12.50
CA ASN A 50 7.60 13.51 -11.78
C ASN A 50 7.40 13.05 -10.34
N LYS A 51 8.27 12.18 -9.88
CA LYS A 51 8.30 11.78 -8.47
C LYS A 51 9.16 12.77 -7.67
N MET A 52 8.71 13.07 -6.47
CA MET A 52 9.43 13.91 -5.52
C MET A 52 9.87 13.09 -4.32
N PHE A 53 11.13 13.26 -3.95
CA PHE A 53 11.65 12.73 -2.69
C PHE A 53 11.57 13.80 -1.62
N LYS A 54 10.91 13.49 -0.52
CA LYS A 54 10.79 14.39 0.64
C LYS A 54 11.19 13.71 1.94
N VAL A 55 11.52 14.54 2.91
CA VAL A 55 11.81 14.10 4.28
C VAL A 55 10.91 14.84 5.24
N ARG A 56 10.14 14.11 6.02
CA ARG A 56 9.38 14.66 7.15
C ARG A 56 10.22 14.54 8.42
N PRO A 57 10.56 15.65 9.08
CA PRO A 57 11.41 15.61 10.27
C PRO A 57 10.69 14.98 11.46
N ARG A 58 11.46 14.43 12.38
CA ARG A 58 10.95 14.05 13.71
C ARG A 58 10.34 15.27 14.38
N THR A 59 9.16 15.11 14.95
CA THR A 59 8.42 16.22 15.58
C THR A 59 7.93 15.81 16.96
N LYS A 60 8.04 16.73 17.90
CA LYS A 60 7.47 16.61 19.27
C LYS A 60 6.49 17.74 19.51
N LYS A 61 5.23 17.53 19.10
CA LYS A 61 4.15 18.54 19.25
C LYS A 61 2.81 17.83 19.35
N ALA A 62 2.03 18.12 20.37
CA ALA A 62 0.67 17.60 20.53
C ALA A 62 -0.34 18.31 19.61
N GLY A 63 -1.51 17.72 19.44
CA GLY A 63 -2.65 18.32 18.74
C GLY A 63 -2.51 18.42 17.22
N ARG A 64 -1.60 17.62 16.62
CA ARG A 64 -1.43 17.55 15.17
C ARG A 64 -2.31 16.49 14.56
N PHE A 65 -2.62 16.68 13.28
CA PHE A 65 -3.37 15.73 12.47
C PHE A 65 -2.61 15.42 11.19
N TYR A 66 -2.62 14.18 10.77
CA TYR A 66 -2.43 13.82 9.38
C TYR A 66 -3.71 14.18 8.62
N ARG A 67 -3.59 14.70 7.41
CA ARG A 67 -4.74 15.11 6.60
C ARG A 67 -4.56 14.57 5.19
N ASP A 68 -5.56 13.86 4.72
CA ASP A 68 -5.67 13.52 3.31
C ASP A 68 -6.46 14.65 2.62
N SER A 69 -5.81 15.35 1.71
CA SER A 69 -6.43 16.49 1.01
C SER A 69 -7.43 16.06 -0.06
N ALA A 70 -7.34 14.81 -0.54
CA ALA A 70 -8.19 14.33 -1.61
C ALA A 70 -9.58 13.91 -1.12
N ASN A 71 -9.68 13.29 0.07
CA ASN A 71 -10.96 12.82 0.61
C ASN A 71 -11.37 13.47 1.94
N GLY A 72 -10.51 14.34 2.50
CA GLY A 72 -10.77 15.06 3.75
C GLY A 72 -10.53 14.27 5.03
N PHE A 73 -10.03 13.04 4.95
CA PHE A 73 -9.73 12.21 6.12
C PHE A 73 -8.72 12.89 7.04
N LYS A 74 -8.95 12.75 8.36
CA LYS A 74 -8.08 13.31 9.40
C LYS A 74 -7.77 12.27 10.45
N TYR A 75 -6.48 12.06 10.70
CA TYR A 75 -6.00 11.16 11.74
C TYR A 75 -5.22 11.93 12.80
N PRO A 76 -5.56 11.80 14.11
CA PRO A 76 -4.84 12.46 15.19
C PRO A 76 -3.47 11.82 15.37
N LEU A 77 -2.42 12.60 15.17
CA LEU A 77 -1.05 12.14 15.33
C LEU A 77 -0.65 12.13 16.81
N PRO A 78 0.19 11.18 17.24
CA PRO A 78 0.77 11.21 18.58
C PRO A 78 1.65 12.45 18.75
N THR A 79 1.92 12.80 20.02
CA THR A 79 2.80 13.92 20.36
C THR A 79 4.17 13.81 19.70
N VAL A 80 4.73 12.61 19.65
CA VAL A 80 6.00 12.34 18.97
C VAL A 80 5.71 11.58 17.67
N THR A 81 6.20 12.12 16.54
CA THR A 81 6.26 11.40 15.26
C THR A 81 7.71 11.29 14.82
N TYR A 82 8.07 10.14 14.27
CA TYR A 82 9.43 9.84 13.82
C TYR A 82 9.75 10.50 12.49
N LYS A 83 11.03 10.71 12.23
CA LYS A 83 11.52 11.15 10.93
C LYS A 83 11.32 10.02 9.90
N TYR A 84 10.85 10.36 8.71
CA TYR A 84 10.79 9.44 7.59
C TYR A 84 11.02 10.16 6.26
N SER A 85 11.65 9.45 5.33
CA SER A 85 11.69 9.83 3.92
C SER A 85 10.53 9.19 3.18
N TYR A 86 10.06 9.82 2.12
CA TYR A 86 8.97 9.31 1.31
C TYR A 86 9.07 9.80 -0.13
N VAL A 87 8.51 9.01 -1.03
CA VAL A 87 8.36 9.34 -2.44
C VAL A 87 6.88 9.59 -2.71
N LEU A 88 6.58 10.66 -3.40
CA LEU A 88 5.22 11.06 -3.75
C LEU A 88 5.17 11.62 -5.17
N ASP A 89 3.98 11.75 -5.71
CA ASP A 89 3.75 12.42 -6.97
C ASP A 89 3.99 13.92 -6.88
N SER A 90 4.34 14.54 -8.01
CA SER A 90 4.39 15.99 -8.11
C SER A 90 2.98 16.59 -7.98
N SER A 91 2.89 17.86 -7.66
CA SER A 91 1.61 18.58 -7.54
C SER A 91 0.76 18.51 -8.82
N ASP A 92 1.40 18.27 -9.96
CA ASP A 92 0.73 18.20 -11.27
C ASP A 92 -0.16 16.96 -11.41
N ALA A 93 0.05 15.92 -10.59
CA ALA A 93 -0.80 14.74 -10.55
C ALA A 93 -2.21 15.02 -10.02
N GLY A 94 -2.39 16.09 -9.22
CA GLY A 94 -3.68 16.46 -8.65
C GLY A 94 -4.16 15.62 -7.45
N ASP A 95 -3.39 14.61 -7.03
CA ASP A 95 -3.78 13.62 -6.00
C ASP A 95 -3.52 14.09 -4.56
N GLY A 96 -2.98 15.30 -4.43
CA GLY A 96 -2.51 15.81 -3.15
C GLY A 96 -1.17 15.19 -2.74
N GLU A 97 -0.91 15.12 -1.45
CA GLU A 97 0.29 14.46 -0.94
C GLU A 97 0.05 12.95 -0.91
N TYR A 98 0.64 12.23 -1.85
CA TYR A 98 0.49 10.77 -2.01
C TYR A 98 1.81 10.03 -1.69
N PRO A 99 2.14 9.77 -0.41
CA PRO A 99 3.36 9.08 -0.03
C PRO A 99 3.22 7.56 -0.24
N ALA A 100 3.48 7.10 -1.45
CA ALA A 100 3.37 5.69 -1.82
C ALA A 100 4.40 4.78 -1.12
N THR A 101 5.58 5.32 -0.82
CA THR A 101 6.69 4.57 -0.21
C THR A 101 7.36 5.43 0.84
N CYS A 102 7.51 4.89 2.04
CA CYS A 102 8.15 5.55 3.17
C CYS A 102 9.23 4.68 3.80
N THR A 103 10.30 5.31 4.31
CA THR A 103 11.28 4.65 5.18
C THR A 103 11.59 5.55 6.36
N ASN A 104 11.43 5.04 7.58
CA ASN A 104 11.62 5.85 8.77
C ASN A 104 13.02 5.71 9.40
N GLU A 105 13.30 6.53 10.40
CA GLU A 105 14.59 6.58 11.09
C GLU A 105 14.97 5.30 11.85
N TYR A 106 14.04 4.36 12.02
CA TYR A 106 14.30 3.04 12.59
C TYR A 106 14.54 1.97 11.52
N GLY A 107 14.55 2.36 10.24
CA GLY A 107 14.72 1.46 9.10
C GLY A 107 13.47 0.63 8.79
N VAL A 108 12.29 1.09 9.21
CA VAL A 108 11.03 0.47 8.81
C VAL A 108 10.59 1.06 7.47
N ALA A 109 10.45 0.21 6.47
CA ALA A 109 9.86 0.56 5.19
C ALA A 109 8.36 0.22 5.19
N VAL A 110 7.58 1.14 4.64
CA VAL A 110 6.13 1.01 4.42
C VAL A 110 5.88 1.32 2.95
N VAL A 111 5.36 0.35 2.23
CA VAL A 111 5.12 0.45 0.78
C VAL A 111 3.67 0.11 0.51
N GLY A 112 2.91 1.07 0.01
CA GLY A 112 1.63 0.80 -0.61
C GLY A 112 1.90 0.31 -2.02
N THR A 113 1.31 -0.81 -2.43
CA THR A 113 1.77 -1.44 -3.65
C THR A 113 0.74 -1.49 -4.75
N VAL A 114 -0.49 -1.78 -4.43
CA VAL A 114 -1.42 -2.17 -5.47
C VAL A 114 -2.85 -1.95 -5.02
N SER A 115 -3.60 -1.20 -5.82
CA SER A 115 -5.06 -1.24 -5.74
C SER A 115 -5.52 -2.60 -6.26
N THR A 116 -6.25 -3.33 -5.45
CA THR A 116 -6.81 -4.63 -5.80
C THR A 116 -8.27 -4.48 -6.19
N GLU A 117 -8.87 -5.55 -6.65
CA GLU A 117 -10.32 -5.65 -6.85
C GLU A 117 -10.86 -6.80 -6.03
N VAL A 118 -12.11 -6.72 -5.63
CA VAL A 118 -12.82 -7.78 -4.95
C VAL A 118 -14.06 -8.17 -5.73
N THR A 119 -14.63 -9.34 -5.42
CA THR A 119 -15.89 -9.75 -6.06
C THR A 119 -17.06 -8.90 -5.57
N GLU A 120 -18.11 -8.77 -6.39
CA GLU A 120 -19.35 -8.07 -6.02
C GLU A 120 -19.94 -8.62 -4.70
N ALA A 121 -19.82 -9.91 -4.45
CA ALA A 121 -20.28 -10.53 -3.21
C ALA A 121 -19.53 -10.00 -1.99
N TYR A 122 -18.22 -9.80 -2.12
CA TYR A 122 -17.39 -9.23 -1.06
C TYR A 122 -17.68 -7.76 -0.82
N GLU A 123 -17.77 -6.95 -1.89
CA GLU A 123 -18.11 -5.53 -1.80
C GLU A 123 -19.49 -5.32 -1.16
N LYS A 124 -20.42 -6.23 -1.41
CA LYS A 124 -21.77 -6.18 -0.82
C LYS A 124 -21.77 -6.56 0.65
N ALA A 125 -20.89 -7.47 1.07
CA ALA A 125 -20.79 -7.93 2.46
C ALA A 125 -20.09 -6.92 3.37
N ASP A 126 -19.04 -6.24 2.87
CA ASP A 126 -18.26 -5.24 3.60
C ASP A 126 -17.84 -4.10 2.65
N PRO A 127 -18.76 -3.18 2.34
CA PRO A 127 -18.50 -2.11 1.38
C PRO A 127 -17.41 -1.14 1.85
N THR A 128 -16.68 -0.59 0.90
CA THR A 128 -15.71 0.48 1.17
C THR A 128 -16.40 1.72 1.76
N ILE A 129 -15.68 2.49 2.57
CA ILE A 129 -16.21 3.62 3.34
C ILE A 129 -15.58 4.92 2.85
N LYS A 130 -16.35 5.76 2.17
CA LYS A 130 -15.88 7.05 1.64
C LYS A 130 -15.35 7.99 2.74
N GLY A 131 -14.29 8.71 2.43
CA GLY A 131 -13.68 9.69 3.34
C GLY A 131 -12.87 9.05 4.46
N THR A 132 -12.42 7.81 4.30
CA THR A 132 -11.62 7.07 5.28
C THR A 132 -10.21 6.77 4.78
N LEU A 133 -9.63 5.64 5.17
CA LEU A 133 -8.26 5.30 4.84
C LEU A 133 -8.09 5.02 3.34
N ARG A 134 -7.00 5.53 2.78
CA ARG A 134 -6.52 5.24 1.43
C ARG A 134 -5.06 4.81 1.46
N GLU A 135 -4.57 4.21 0.39
CA GLU A 135 -3.14 3.88 0.22
C GLU A 135 -2.25 5.09 0.55
N ALA A 136 -2.59 6.23 -0.01
CA ALA A 136 -1.91 7.50 0.20
C ALA A 136 -1.81 7.92 1.68
N THR A 137 -2.78 7.55 2.50
CA THR A 137 -2.86 7.94 3.90
C THR A 137 -2.03 7.02 4.78
N LEU A 138 -2.09 5.72 4.49
CA LEU A 138 -1.57 4.67 5.36
C LEU A 138 -0.05 4.73 5.53
N ALA A 139 0.70 4.86 4.43
CA ALA A 139 2.16 4.87 4.50
C ALA A 139 2.70 6.01 5.38
N GLY A 140 2.16 7.22 5.21
CA GLY A 140 2.58 8.40 5.97
C GLY A 140 2.19 8.35 7.44
N ILE A 141 1.01 7.83 7.77
CA ILE A 141 0.57 7.65 9.15
C ILE A 141 1.43 6.61 9.86
N ILE A 142 1.64 5.46 9.24
CA ILE A 142 2.34 4.32 9.84
C ILE A 142 3.83 4.63 10.03
N ALA A 143 4.52 5.10 8.98
CA ALA A 143 5.97 5.37 9.04
C ALA A 143 6.36 6.33 10.17
N GLY A 144 5.51 7.30 10.49
CA GLY A 144 5.76 8.27 11.57
C GLY A 144 5.58 7.72 12.98
N GLN A 145 5.15 6.47 13.19
CA GLN A 145 4.71 6.00 14.52
C GLN A 145 5.31 4.67 14.96
N VAL A 146 5.94 3.91 14.07
CA VAL A 146 6.39 2.53 14.31
C VAL A 146 7.91 2.40 14.35
N LYS A 147 8.39 1.37 15.04
CA LYS A 147 9.82 1.04 15.14
C LYS A 147 10.15 -0.32 14.54
N THR A 148 9.15 -1.12 14.21
CA THR A 148 9.31 -2.46 13.62
C THR A 148 8.24 -2.70 12.56
N ALA A 149 8.50 -3.64 11.65
CA ALA A 149 7.52 -4.07 10.65
C ALA A 149 6.27 -4.69 11.28
N ARG A 150 6.42 -5.44 12.38
CA ARG A 150 5.30 -6.00 13.15
C ARG A 150 4.43 -4.91 13.78
N GLU A 151 5.03 -3.85 14.33
CA GLU A 151 4.25 -2.70 14.82
C GLU A 151 3.49 -2.01 13.66
N ALA A 152 4.09 -1.93 12.47
CA ALA A 152 3.44 -1.37 11.30
C ALA A 152 2.21 -2.19 10.89
N ALA A 153 2.33 -3.51 10.77
CA ALA A 153 1.21 -4.39 10.48
C ALA A 153 0.10 -4.27 11.54
N LYS A 154 0.45 -4.32 12.83
CA LYS A 154 -0.53 -4.15 13.93
C LYS A 154 -1.20 -2.78 13.93
N LEU A 155 -0.49 -1.71 13.61
CA LEU A 155 -1.08 -0.37 13.51
C LEU A 155 -2.03 -0.30 12.31
N CYS A 156 -1.66 -0.89 11.17
CA CYS A 156 -2.51 -0.96 10.00
C CYS A 156 -3.84 -1.68 10.30
N CYS A 157 -3.79 -2.84 10.96
CA CYS A 157 -5.00 -3.55 11.44
C CYS A 157 -5.88 -2.65 12.31
N LYS A 158 -5.32 -2.01 13.34
CA LYS A 158 -6.06 -1.11 14.24
C LYS A 158 -6.67 0.09 13.52
N LEU A 159 -6.01 0.60 12.48
CA LEU A 159 -6.54 1.68 11.67
C LEU A 159 -7.77 1.22 10.88
N HIS A 160 -7.71 0.04 10.28
CA HIS A 160 -8.84 -0.55 9.55
C HIS A 160 -10.01 -0.91 10.49
N ASP A 161 -9.73 -1.49 11.66
CA ASP A 161 -10.77 -1.75 12.68
C ASP A 161 -11.53 -0.48 13.06
N LYS A 162 -10.81 0.63 13.17
CA LYS A 162 -11.39 1.86 13.71
C LYS A 162 -12.04 2.75 12.66
N TYR A 163 -11.42 2.87 11.50
CA TYR A 163 -11.81 3.86 10.50
C TYR A 163 -12.39 3.25 9.23
N GLY A 164 -12.04 2.00 8.93
CA GLY A 164 -12.33 1.37 7.66
C GLY A 164 -11.49 1.93 6.50
N SER A 165 -11.72 1.42 5.31
CA SER A 165 -10.99 1.81 4.10
C SER A 165 -11.92 2.25 2.98
N GLU A 166 -11.49 3.25 2.22
CA GLU A 166 -12.16 3.72 1.01
C GLU A 166 -11.74 2.93 -0.24
N GLU A 167 -10.64 2.22 -0.16
CA GLU A 167 -10.01 1.49 -1.27
C GLU A 167 -9.60 0.09 -0.84
N TRP A 168 -9.38 -0.80 -1.80
CA TRP A 168 -8.76 -2.11 -1.60
C TRP A 168 -7.29 -2.03 -1.97
N ASN A 169 -6.43 -2.44 -1.07
CA ASN A 169 -4.98 -2.26 -1.23
C ASN A 169 -4.20 -3.44 -0.69
N THR A 170 -3.01 -3.63 -1.25
CA THR A 170 -1.95 -4.43 -0.65
C THR A 170 -0.84 -3.50 -0.15
N LEU A 171 -0.38 -3.70 1.07
CA LEU A 171 0.73 -2.97 1.67
C LEU A 171 1.81 -3.94 2.15
N PHE A 172 3.06 -3.50 2.03
CA PHE A 172 4.19 -4.19 2.63
C PHE A 172 4.80 -3.37 3.76
N PHE A 173 5.19 -4.07 4.80
CA PHE A 173 5.97 -3.53 5.91
C PHE A 173 7.24 -4.34 6.05
N MET A 174 8.38 -3.70 6.16
CA MET A 174 9.66 -4.40 6.30
C MET A 174 10.58 -3.65 7.24
N ASP A 175 11.30 -4.42 8.06
CA ASP A 175 12.47 -3.97 8.79
C ASP A 175 13.63 -4.96 8.56
N LYS A 176 14.75 -4.76 9.25
CA LYS A 176 15.93 -5.64 9.12
C LYS A 176 15.72 -7.08 9.61
N LYS A 177 14.60 -7.39 10.28
CA LYS A 177 14.35 -8.70 10.89
C LYS A 177 13.25 -9.47 10.18
N GLU A 178 12.20 -8.79 9.74
CA GLU A 178 11.01 -9.42 9.18
C GLU A 178 10.30 -8.52 8.19
N ALA A 179 9.48 -9.14 7.34
CA ALA A 179 8.58 -8.47 6.42
C ALA A 179 7.15 -9.00 6.59
N TRP A 180 6.18 -8.15 6.34
CA TRP A 180 4.75 -8.42 6.44
C TRP A 180 4.04 -7.92 5.19
N VAL A 181 3.01 -8.65 4.77
CA VAL A 181 2.02 -8.18 3.81
C VAL A 181 0.70 -7.94 4.54
N PHE A 182 -0.01 -6.92 4.13
CA PHE A 182 -1.36 -6.60 4.58
C PHE A 182 -2.22 -6.40 3.35
N GLU A 183 -3.38 -7.02 3.32
CA GLU A 183 -4.38 -6.88 2.27
C GLU A 183 -5.74 -6.59 2.89
N ASN A 184 -6.44 -5.57 2.39
CA ASN A 184 -7.82 -5.34 2.77
C ASN A 184 -8.77 -5.66 1.61
N TYR A 185 -9.88 -6.27 1.96
CA TYR A 185 -10.87 -6.82 1.03
C TYR A 185 -12.22 -6.10 1.09
N GLY A 186 -12.37 -5.17 2.01
CA GLY A 186 -13.57 -4.39 2.22
C GLY A 186 -13.30 -3.18 3.09
N GLY A 187 -14.36 -2.59 3.63
CA GLY A 187 -14.26 -1.46 4.54
C GLY A 187 -13.46 -1.81 5.79
N HIS A 188 -13.74 -2.94 6.43
CA HIS A 188 -13.09 -3.39 7.66
C HIS A 188 -12.45 -4.78 7.55
N THR A 189 -12.71 -5.53 6.48
CA THR A 189 -12.15 -6.87 6.30
C THR A 189 -10.74 -6.81 5.75
N TYR A 190 -9.80 -7.45 6.44
CA TYR A 190 -8.38 -7.48 6.05
C TYR A 190 -7.70 -8.75 6.54
N CYS A 191 -6.52 -8.99 6.00
CA CYS A 191 -5.57 -9.99 6.47
C CYS A 191 -4.16 -9.39 6.56
N ALA A 192 -3.38 -9.80 7.55
CA ALA A 192 -1.97 -9.46 7.67
C ALA A 192 -1.16 -10.73 7.90
N MET A 193 -0.14 -10.96 7.08
CA MET A 193 0.67 -12.18 7.12
C MET A 193 2.15 -11.85 7.15
N LYS A 194 2.90 -12.55 7.99
CA LYS A 194 4.36 -12.47 7.97
C LYS A 194 4.89 -13.20 6.72
N LEU A 195 5.75 -12.53 5.97
CA LEU A 195 6.35 -13.09 4.77
C LEU A 195 7.53 -14.02 5.13
N PRO A 196 7.60 -15.22 4.51
CA PRO A 196 8.69 -16.15 4.76
C PRO A 196 10.01 -15.63 4.18
N PRO A 197 11.14 -15.79 4.90
CA PRO A 197 12.42 -15.22 4.50
C PRO A 197 13.07 -15.93 3.31
N ASP A 198 12.60 -17.13 2.95
CA ASP A 198 13.12 -18.02 1.91
C ASP A 198 12.30 -17.95 0.60
N LYS A 199 11.43 -16.97 0.43
CA LYS A 199 10.53 -16.85 -0.73
C LYS A 199 10.74 -15.56 -1.49
N VAL A 200 10.30 -15.61 -2.75
CA VAL A 200 10.12 -14.46 -3.64
C VAL A 200 8.66 -14.39 -4.04
N ALA A 201 8.11 -13.18 -4.07
CA ALA A 201 6.78 -12.92 -4.62
C ALA A 201 6.85 -11.75 -5.60
N VAL A 202 6.16 -11.88 -6.72
CA VAL A 202 5.93 -10.82 -7.70
C VAL A 202 4.47 -10.88 -8.10
N PHE A 203 3.78 -9.75 -8.05
CA PHE A 203 2.34 -9.72 -8.30
C PHE A 203 1.91 -8.38 -8.90
N GLY A 204 0.84 -8.43 -9.66
CA GLY A 204 0.14 -7.26 -10.19
C GLY A 204 -0.99 -6.77 -9.27
N ASN A 205 -1.97 -6.09 -9.82
CA ASN A 205 -3.14 -5.56 -9.11
C ASN A 205 -4.11 -6.68 -8.70
N GLN A 206 -3.68 -7.51 -7.76
CA GLN A 206 -4.48 -8.63 -7.24
C GLN A 206 -4.09 -8.95 -5.80
N CYS A 207 -5.00 -9.56 -5.05
CA CYS A 207 -4.70 -10.12 -3.74
C CYS A 207 -3.80 -11.34 -3.88
N MET A 208 -2.86 -11.49 -2.95
CA MET A 208 -1.89 -12.60 -2.92
C MET A 208 -2.22 -13.66 -1.87
N ILE A 209 -2.94 -13.28 -0.83
CA ILE A 209 -3.28 -14.19 0.26
C ILE A 209 -4.50 -14.98 -0.17
N GLU A 210 -4.28 -16.21 -0.63
CA GLU A 210 -5.33 -17.08 -1.15
C GLU A 210 -6.06 -17.87 -0.05
N TRP A 211 -5.40 -18.02 1.11
CA TRP A 211 -5.93 -18.83 2.19
C TRP A 211 -5.48 -18.30 3.55
N VAL A 212 -6.39 -18.34 4.50
CA VAL A 212 -6.16 -17.96 5.89
C VAL A 212 -6.69 -19.06 6.80
N ASP A 213 -5.91 -19.48 7.79
CA ASP A 213 -6.41 -20.35 8.86
C ASP A 213 -7.12 -19.51 9.93
N PRO A 214 -8.44 -19.60 10.07
CA PRO A 214 -9.18 -18.84 11.07
C PRO A 214 -8.80 -19.21 12.51
N ALA A 215 -8.13 -20.34 12.71
CA ALA A 215 -7.65 -20.78 14.02
C ALA A 215 -6.26 -20.23 14.36
N ASP A 216 -5.53 -19.71 13.38
CA ASP A 216 -4.22 -19.09 13.61
C ASP A 216 -4.39 -17.75 14.33
N LYS A 217 -3.82 -17.65 15.51
CA LYS A 217 -3.84 -16.46 16.38
C LYS A 217 -2.47 -15.80 16.53
N SER A 218 -1.48 -16.20 15.68
CA SER A 218 -0.09 -15.71 15.76
C SER A 218 0.09 -14.25 15.36
#